data_7bd5a03ff2087f4adc9c1a4e384504ba
#
_entry.id   7bd5a03ff2087f4adc9c1a4e384504ba
#
_cell.length_a   1.000
_cell.length_b   1.000
_cell.length_c   1.000
_cell.angle_alpha   90.00
_cell.angle_beta   90.00
_cell.angle_gamma   90.00
#
_symmetry.space_group_name_H-M   'P 1'
#
loop_
_entity.id
_entity.type
_entity.pdbx_description
1 polymer ?
#
loop_
_entity_poly.entity_id
_entity_poly.type
_entity_poly.pdbx_seq_one_letter_code
_entity_poly.pdbx_strand_id
1 'polypeptide(L)'
;VCGTLVCVLCGARLPPPLCCFEEFLMSVRLEPGVPAPAFTLADASGVEHSLSDYAGSKVILYFYPKASTPGCTKEACDFRDNLASLKSLGYVVLGVSPDSPAAIARFVEKESLTFPLLSDADHAVAEAYGAWGEKKNYGRVYEGLIRSTFVIDEQGVISVAQYNVRATGHVAKLRRDLGIDPK
;
A
#
# COMPACT_ATOMS: atom_id res chain seq x y z
N VAL A 1 -13.25 -28.47 -20.47
CA VAL A 1 -13.87 -28.54 -21.82
C VAL A 1 -15.08 -27.63 -21.75
N CYS A 2 -14.94 -26.40 -22.17
CA CYS A 2 -15.99 -25.38 -22.15
C CYS A 2 -16.74 -25.45 -23.48
N GLY A 3 -17.95 -25.99 -23.45
CA GLY A 3 -18.80 -26.12 -24.64
C GLY A 3 -19.50 -24.80 -24.96
N THR A 4 -19.33 -24.33 -26.18
CA THR A 4 -19.99 -23.14 -26.71
C THR A 4 -21.46 -23.44 -26.97
N LEU A 5 -22.39 -22.86 -26.22
CA LEU A 5 -23.83 -22.92 -26.50
C LEU A 5 -24.16 -21.93 -27.61
N VAL A 6 -24.62 -22.41 -28.74
CA VAL A 6 -25.13 -21.62 -29.88
C VAL A 6 -26.65 -21.63 -29.84
N CYS A 7 -27.28 -20.46 -29.79
CA CYS A 7 -28.72 -20.35 -29.92
C CYS A 7 -29.15 -20.54 -31.38
N VAL A 8 -29.96 -21.55 -31.65
CA VAL A 8 -30.33 -22.00 -33.01
C VAL A 8 -31.33 -21.06 -33.72
N LEU A 9 -31.87 -20.03 -33.05
CA LEU A 9 -32.95 -19.21 -33.59
C LEU A 9 -32.57 -17.77 -34.02
N CYS A 10 -31.40 -17.24 -33.66
CA CYS A 10 -31.07 -15.88 -34.04
C CYS A 10 -29.62 -15.59 -34.45
N GLY A 11 -28.73 -16.59 -34.46
CA GLY A 11 -27.34 -16.42 -34.93
C GLY A 11 -26.48 -15.42 -34.14
N ALA A 12 -26.98 -14.90 -33.03
CA ALA A 12 -26.23 -13.92 -32.20
C ALA A 12 -25.36 -14.63 -31.15
N ARG A 13 -24.10 -14.34 -31.12
CA ARG A 13 -23.19 -14.72 -30.02
C ARG A 13 -23.59 -13.96 -28.76
N LEU A 14 -24.14 -14.66 -27.79
CA LEU A 14 -24.34 -14.10 -26.46
C LEU A 14 -22.97 -13.87 -25.82
N PRO A 15 -22.77 -12.73 -25.12
CA PRO A 15 -21.57 -12.52 -24.31
C PRO A 15 -21.50 -13.61 -23.24
N PRO A 16 -20.29 -14.05 -22.84
CA PRO A 16 -20.16 -15.06 -21.80
C PRO A 16 -20.84 -14.57 -20.50
N PRO A 17 -21.48 -15.47 -19.74
CA PRO A 17 -22.12 -15.10 -18.49
C PRO A 17 -21.08 -14.49 -17.54
N LEU A 18 -21.47 -13.43 -16.86
CA LEU A 18 -20.70 -12.67 -15.85
C LEU A 18 -20.24 -13.50 -14.62
N CYS A 19 -20.28 -14.82 -14.70
CA CYS A 19 -20.08 -15.75 -13.58
C CYS A 19 -18.66 -16.35 -13.48
N CYS A 20 -17.68 -15.85 -14.25
CA CYS A 20 -16.30 -16.39 -14.19
C CYS A 20 -15.28 -15.36 -13.72
N PHE A 21 -15.67 -14.39 -12.87
CA PHE A 21 -14.74 -13.39 -12.34
C PHE A 21 -14.42 -13.60 -10.85
N GLU A 22 -14.85 -14.71 -10.27
CA GLU A 22 -14.50 -15.10 -8.91
C GLU A 22 -13.67 -16.39 -8.95
N GLU A 23 -12.37 -16.28 -9.06
CA GLU A 23 -11.34 -17.22 -8.54
C GLU A 23 -9.99 -16.94 -9.20
N PHE A 24 -9.38 -15.81 -8.87
CA PHE A 24 -7.93 -15.67 -9.03
C PHE A 24 -7.37 -14.73 -7.97
N LEU A 25 -7.69 -15.00 -6.69
CA LEU A 25 -7.05 -14.39 -5.54
C LEU A 25 -5.70 -15.08 -5.25
N MET A 26 -4.84 -15.16 -6.26
CA MET A 26 -3.41 -15.19 -5.99
C MET A 26 -3.02 -13.75 -5.66
N SER A 27 -2.23 -13.54 -4.62
CA SER A 27 -1.73 -12.22 -4.22
C SER A 27 -1.01 -11.57 -5.42
N VAL A 28 -1.78 -10.84 -6.22
CA VAL A 28 -1.25 -10.16 -7.41
C VAL A 28 -0.42 -9.00 -6.92
N ARG A 29 0.89 -9.13 -7.02
CA ARG A 29 1.78 -7.99 -6.79
C ARG A 29 1.53 -6.94 -7.85
N LEU A 30 1.26 -5.73 -7.39
CA LEU A 30 1.09 -4.60 -8.27
C LEU A 30 2.44 -4.20 -8.88
N GLU A 31 2.40 -3.76 -10.13
CA GLU A 31 3.58 -3.31 -10.87
C GLU A 31 3.42 -1.82 -11.24
N PRO A 32 4.53 -1.13 -11.52
CA PRO A 32 4.45 0.23 -12.06
C PRO A 32 3.63 0.29 -13.35
N GLY A 33 2.81 1.33 -13.49
CA GLY A 33 1.95 1.56 -14.64
C GLY A 33 0.50 1.11 -14.44
N VAL A 34 0.16 0.44 -13.32
CA VAL A 34 -1.24 0.09 -13.02
C VAL A 34 -1.89 1.14 -12.13
N PRO A 35 -3.21 1.36 -12.23
CA PRO A 35 -3.95 2.21 -11.31
C PRO A 35 -3.81 1.71 -9.87
N ALA A 36 -3.59 2.62 -8.93
CA ALA A 36 -3.53 2.28 -7.51
C ALA A 36 -4.94 1.89 -7.01
N PRO A 37 -5.08 0.77 -6.28
CA PRO A 37 -6.34 0.42 -5.64
C PRO A 37 -6.84 1.55 -4.75
N ALA A 38 -8.13 1.91 -4.90
CA ALA A 38 -8.76 2.90 -4.04
C ALA A 38 -8.85 2.37 -2.60
N PHE A 39 -8.70 3.27 -1.65
CA PHE A 39 -8.91 2.96 -0.24
C PHE A 39 -9.54 4.14 0.49
N THR A 40 -10.16 3.86 1.62
CA THR A 40 -10.56 4.83 2.64
C THR A 40 -10.26 4.21 4.00
N LEU A 41 -9.35 4.80 4.75
CA LEU A 41 -8.89 4.33 6.06
C LEU A 41 -8.88 5.47 7.06
N ALA A 42 -9.21 5.18 8.30
CA ALA A 42 -9.13 6.15 9.39
C ALA A 42 -7.69 6.22 9.97
N ASP A 43 -7.28 7.43 10.35
CA ASP A 43 -6.07 7.64 11.13
C ASP A 43 -6.31 7.41 12.65
N ALA A 44 -5.28 7.64 13.45
CA ALA A 44 -5.34 7.49 14.90
C ALA A 44 -6.32 8.44 15.60
N SER A 45 -6.72 9.53 14.96
CA SER A 45 -7.68 10.53 15.46
C SER A 45 -9.11 10.27 15.00
N GLY A 46 -9.31 9.28 14.12
CA GLY A 46 -10.60 8.93 13.52
C GLY A 46 -10.94 9.75 12.26
N VAL A 47 -9.97 10.51 11.74
CA VAL A 47 -10.13 11.19 10.44
C VAL A 47 -9.96 10.19 9.33
N GLU A 48 -10.92 10.13 8.41
CA GLU A 48 -10.85 9.29 7.22
C GLU A 48 -9.95 9.94 6.15
N HIS A 49 -9.13 9.12 5.54
CA HIS A 49 -8.25 9.46 4.43
C HIS A 49 -8.53 8.53 3.26
N SER A 50 -9.01 9.09 2.16
CA SER A 50 -9.20 8.38 0.90
C SER A 50 -8.06 8.69 -0.07
N LEU A 51 -7.71 7.74 -0.92
CA LEU A 51 -6.70 8.01 -1.97
C LEU A 51 -7.11 9.20 -2.85
N SER A 52 -8.42 9.37 -3.11
CA SER A 52 -8.98 10.48 -3.88
C SER A 52 -8.71 11.87 -3.28
N ASP A 53 -8.52 11.98 -1.95
CA ASP A 53 -8.24 13.24 -1.27
C ASP A 53 -6.87 13.81 -1.64
N TYR A 54 -6.02 12.96 -2.18
CA TYR A 54 -4.65 13.28 -2.61
C TYR A 54 -4.51 13.37 -4.12
N ALA A 55 -5.62 13.42 -4.87
CA ALA A 55 -5.59 13.59 -6.32
C ALA A 55 -4.81 14.86 -6.71
N GLY A 56 -3.94 14.75 -7.71
CA GLY A 56 -3.03 15.85 -8.11
C GLY A 56 -1.77 15.97 -7.25
N SER A 57 -1.57 15.11 -6.27
CA SER A 57 -0.33 15.00 -5.48
C SER A 57 0.33 13.65 -5.67
N LYS A 58 1.64 13.59 -5.50
CA LYS A 58 2.37 12.32 -5.46
C LYS A 58 2.23 11.71 -4.07
N VAL A 59 1.82 10.43 -3.97
CA VAL A 59 1.63 9.76 -2.69
C VAL A 59 2.69 8.68 -2.49
N ILE A 60 3.39 8.74 -1.37
CA ILE A 60 4.22 7.64 -0.87
C ILE A 60 3.39 6.88 0.15
N LEU A 61 2.89 5.71 -0.24
CA LEU A 61 2.10 4.81 0.60
C LEU A 61 3.01 3.67 1.07
N TYR A 62 3.34 3.62 2.37
CA TYR A 62 4.16 2.54 2.90
C TYR A 62 3.41 1.69 3.91
N PHE A 63 3.56 0.37 3.78
CA PHE A 63 2.96 -0.63 4.64
C PHE A 63 4.01 -1.14 5.65
N TYR A 64 3.69 -1.07 6.95
CA TYR A 64 4.57 -1.53 8.00
C TYR A 64 3.86 -2.51 8.95
N PRO A 65 4.54 -3.61 9.37
CA PRO A 65 3.86 -4.75 10.02
C PRO A 65 3.39 -4.48 11.45
N LYS A 66 4.04 -3.58 12.20
CA LYS A 66 3.65 -3.32 13.60
C LYS A 66 4.28 -2.04 14.13
N ALA A 67 3.44 -1.17 14.70
CA ALA A 67 3.86 0.04 15.40
C ALA A 67 4.81 -0.25 16.57
N SER A 68 5.66 0.70 16.89
CA SER A 68 6.61 0.66 18.02
C SER A 68 7.63 -0.51 17.99
N THR A 69 7.80 -1.18 16.83
CA THR A 69 8.92 -2.13 16.66
C THR A 69 10.17 -1.39 16.16
N PRO A 70 11.38 -1.84 16.48
CA PRO A 70 12.61 -1.11 16.13
C PRO A 70 12.73 -0.75 14.65
N GLY A 71 12.39 -1.68 13.75
CA GLY A 71 12.44 -1.45 12.31
C GLY A 71 11.38 -0.43 11.85
N CYS A 72 10.14 -0.55 12.33
CA CYS A 72 9.07 0.36 11.94
C CYS A 72 9.29 1.77 12.51
N THR A 73 9.81 1.86 13.74
CA THR A 73 10.20 3.13 14.35
C THR A 73 11.30 3.82 13.54
N LYS A 74 12.35 3.08 13.17
CA LYS A 74 13.44 3.63 12.34
C LYS A 74 12.92 4.19 11.01
N GLU A 75 12.08 3.44 10.32
CA GLU A 75 11.49 3.84 9.04
C GLU A 75 10.59 5.07 9.17
N ALA A 76 9.71 5.09 10.18
CA ALA A 76 8.81 6.21 10.43
C ALA A 76 9.59 7.49 10.79
N CYS A 77 10.62 7.39 11.62
CA CYS A 77 11.50 8.51 11.94
C CYS A 77 12.26 9.02 10.70
N ASP A 78 12.75 8.10 9.85
CA ASP A 78 13.43 8.47 8.62
C ASP A 78 12.46 9.22 7.66
N PHE A 79 11.19 8.82 7.57
CA PHE A 79 10.18 9.58 6.81
C PHE A 79 9.91 10.95 7.45
N ARG A 80 9.72 11.02 8.78
CA ARG A 80 9.51 12.27 9.50
C ARG A 80 10.64 13.26 9.24
N ASP A 81 11.88 12.80 9.36
CA ASP A 81 13.07 13.65 9.24
C ASP A 81 13.28 14.16 7.79
N ASN A 82 12.73 13.43 6.79
CA ASN A 82 12.76 13.81 5.39
C ASN A 82 11.45 14.44 4.88
N LEU A 83 10.43 14.59 5.74
CA LEU A 83 9.09 14.98 5.34
C LEU A 83 9.01 16.35 4.68
N ALA A 84 9.75 17.35 5.20
CA ALA A 84 9.77 18.70 4.65
C ALA A 84 10.31 18.72 3.21
N SER A 85 11.39 17.96 2.96
CA SER A 85 11.96 17.81 1.63
C SER A 85 11.02 17.08 0.67
N LEU A 86 10.35 16.01 1.11
CA LEU A 86 9.38 15.27 0.30
C LEU A 86 8.17 16.16 -0.04
N LYS A 87 7.63 16.89 0.95
CA LYS A 87 6.51 17.83 0.73
C LYS A 87 6.86 18.95 -0.26
N SER A 88 8.07 19.49 -0.21
CA SER A 88 8.49 20.53 -1.17
C SER A 88 8.56 20.03 -2.62
N LEU A 89 8.63 18.73 -2.83
CA LEU A 89 8.62 18.06 -4.13
C LEU A 89 7.23 17.50 -4.52
N GLY A 90 6.19 17.87 -3.75
CA GLY A 90 4.81 17.46 -4.00
C GLY A 90 4.45 16.06 -3.53
N TYR A 91 5.28 15.43 -2.68
CA TYR A 91 4.96 14.13 -2.10
C TYR A 91 4.19 14.25 -0.80
N VAL A 92 3.15 13.45 -0.66
CA VAL A 92 2.46 13.15 0.60
C VAL A 92 2.90 11.78 1.09
N VAL A 93 3.16 11.63 2.39
CA VAL A 93 3.55 10.35 2.98
C VAL A 93 2.39 9.82 3.82
N LEU A 94 1.97 8.58 3.57
CA LEU A 94 0.95 7.86 4.31
C LEU A 94 1.52 6.51 4.75
N GLY A 95 1.38 6.20 6.04
CA GLY A 95 1.73 4.88 6.56
C GLY A 95 0.49 4.04 6.83
N VAL A 96 0.53 2.76 6.53
CA VAL A 96 -0.57 1.82 6.76
C VAL A 96 -0.11 0.64 7.59
N SER A 97 -0.85 0.27 8.61
CA SER A 97 -0.60 -0.94 9.39
C SER A 97 -1.90 -1.61 9.88
N PRO A 98 -1.84 -2.91 10.22
CA PRO A 98 -2.97 -3.62 10.82
C PRO A 98 -3.19 -3.27 12.31
N ASP A 99 -2.41 -2.34 12.85
CA ASP A 99 -2.53 -1.94 14.25
C ASP A 99 -3.83 -1.17 14.50
N SER A 100 -4.37 -1.29 15.73
CA SER A 100 -5.53 -0.51 16.14
C SER A 100 -5.22 1.00 16.20
N PRO A 101 -6.23 1.87 16.00
CA PRO A 101 -6.05 3.32 16.10
C PRO A 101 -5.37 3.76 17.39
N ALA A 102 -5.70 3.12 18.52
CA ALA A 102 -5.09 3.42 19.82
C ALA A 102 -3.59 3.06 19.88
N ALA A 103 -3.15 2.00 19.20
CA ALA A 103 -1.73 1.65 19.11
C ALA A 103 -0.98 2.63 18.21
N ILE A 104 -1.60 3.03 17.10
CA ILE A 104 -1.06 4.03 16.17
C ILE A 104 -0.95 5.38 16.87
N ALA A 105 -1.97 5.82 17.63
CA ALA A 105 -1.93 7.07 18.39
C ALA A 105 -0.72 7.16 19.32
N ARG A 106 -0.49 6.11 20.12
CA ARG A 106 0.68 6.03 21.01
C ARG A 106 2.00 6.06 20.24
N PHE A 107 2.04 5.46 19.06
CA PHE A 107 3.24 5.47 18.22
C PHE A 107 3.50 6.85 17.63
N VAL A 108 2.47 7.52 17.12
CA VAL A 108 2.54 8.91 16.62
C VAL A 108 3.05 9.87 17.70
N GLU A 109 2.46 9.80 18.89
CA GLU A 109 2.85 10.64 20.02
C GLU A 109 4.29 10.39 20.46
N LYS A 110 4.63 9.12 20.68
CA LYS A 110 5.96 8.71 21.16
C LYS A 110 7.09 9.15 20.23
N GLU A 111 6.89 9.00 18.93
CA GLU A 111 7.93 9.27 17.92
C GLU A 111 7.73 10.66 17.28
N SER A 112 6.77 11.47 17.75
CA SER A 112 6.45 12.81 17.21
C SER A 112 6.27 12.80 15.69
N LEU A 113 5.47 11.85 15.18
CA LEU A 113 5.23 11.72 13.75
C LEU A 113 4.24 12.80 13.28
N THR A 114 4.54 13.47 12.18
CA THR A 114 3.78 14.62 11.67
C THR A 114 3.09 14.36 10.33
N PHE A 115 2.89 13.09 10.00
CA PHE A 115 2.16 12.63 8.82
C PHE A 115 1.17 11.53 9.20
N PRO A 116 0.10 11.31 8.40
CA PRO A 116 -0.95 10.35 8.72
C PRO A 116 -0.44 8.90 8.77
N LEU A 117 -0.81 8.19 9.84
CA LEU A 117 -0.70 6.74 9.95
C LEU A 117 -2.10 6.15 10.04
N LEU A 118 -2.42 5.25 9.13
CA LEU A 118 -3.75 4.71 8.88
C LEU A 118 -3.88 3.29 9.43
N SER A 119 -5.06 2.97 9.95
CA SER A 119 -5.39 1.65 10.48
C SER A 119 -6.11 0.81 9.43
N ASP A 120 -5.51 -0.30 9.03
CA ASP A 120 -6.06 -1.33 8.13
C ASP A 120 -6.21 -2.64 8.91
N ALA A 121 -7.11 -2.62 9.90
CA ALA A 121 -7.25 -3.70 10.88
C ALA A 121 -7.79 -5.01 10.29
N ASP A 122 -8.54 -4.93 9.20
CA ASP A 122 -9.08 -6.06 8.43
C ASP A 122 -8.18 -6.50 7.27
N HIS A 123 -7.04 -5.83 7.06
CA HIS A 123 -6.03 -6.08 6.01
C HIS A 123 -6.52 -5.89 4.57
N ALA A 124 -7.73 -5.38 4.37
CA ALA A 124 -8.34 -5.30 3.05
C ALA A 124 -7.53 -4.45 2.06
N VAL A 125 -6.96 -3.33 2.53
CA VAL A 125 -6.09 -2.50 1.71
C VAL A 125 -4.73 -3.15 1.49
N ALA A 126 -4.15 -3.77 2.51
CA ALA A 126 -2.89 -4.50 2.38
C ALA A 126 -3.01 -5.66 1.38
N GLU A 127 -4.14 -6.38 1.37
CA GLU A 127 -4.42 -7.45 0.39
C GLU A 127 -4.56 -6.89 -1.01
N ALA A 128 -5.35 -5.82 -1.21
CA ALA A 128 -5.54 -5.16 -2.50
C ALA A 128 -4.21 -4.67 -3.11
N TYR A 129 -3.25 -4.27 -2.27
CA TYR A 129 -1.90 -3.87 -2.69
C TYR A 129 -0.92 -5.04 -2.77
N GLY A 130 -1.33 -6.29 -2.52
CA GLY A 130 -0.43 -7.45 -2.48
C GLY A 130 0.62 -7.36 -1.37
N ALA A 131 0.37 -6.54 -0.36
CA ALA A 131 1.22 -6.33 0.81
C ALA A 131 0.84 -7.23 2.01
N TRP A 132 -0.05 -8.18 1.82
CA TRP A 132 -0.42 -9.21 2.79
C TRP A 132 -0.17 -10.59 2.20
N GLY A 133 0.35 -11.53 3.00
CA GLY A 133 0.59 -12.88 2.54
C GLY A 133 1.53 -13.69 3.44
N GLU A 134 1.92 -14.85 2.96
CA GLU A 134 2.81 -15.76 3.68
C GLU A 134 4.20 -15.17 3.91
N LYS A 135 4.66 -15.29 5.14
CA LYS A 135 6.00 -14.91 5.59
C LYS A 135 6.69 -16.10 6.25
N LYS A 136 7.98 -16.24 5.97
CA LYS A 136 8.84 -17.22 6.65
C LYS A 136 9.74 -16.51 7.65
N ASN A 137 9.68 -16.91 8.91
CA ASN A 137 10.58 -16.42 9.93
C ASN A 137 10.99 -17.57 10.86
N TYR A 138 12.30 -17.81 11.00
CA TYR A 138 12.87 -18.93 11.79
C TYR A 138 12.20 -20.29 11.51
N GLY A 139 11.97 -20.62 10.23
CA GLY A 139 11.38 -21.88 9.80
C GLY A 139 9.86 -22.01 10.00
N ARG A 140 9.19 -21.01 10.55
CA ARG A 140 7.73 -20.95 10.66
C ARG A 140 7.15 -20.13 9.50
N VAL A 141 6.07 -20.66 8.92
CA VAL A 141 5.26 -19.95 7.92
C VAL A 141 4.06 -19.36 8.65
N TYR A 142 3.78 -18.08 8.42
CA TYR A 142 2.61 -17.39 8.96
C TYR A 142 2.17 -16.31 7.97
N GLU A 143 0.91 -15.96 7.99
CA GLU A 143 0.40 -14.83 7.23
C GLU A 143 0.64 -13.51 7.96
N GLY A 144 0.90 -12.47 7.21
CA GLY A 144 1.09 -11.16 7.78
C GLY A 144 1.51 -10.11 6.77
N LEU A 145 1.50 -8.87 7.22
CA LEU A 145 1.83 -7.74 6.39
C LEU A 145 3.29 -7.79 5.92
N ILE A 146 3.47 -7.73 4.61
CA ILE A 146 4.75 -7.64 3.92
C ILE A 146 5.11 -6.16 3.82
N ARG A 147 6.23 -5.75 4.44
CA ARG A 147 6.70 -4.37 4.34
C ARG A 147 6.88 -3.98 2.89
N SER A 148 6.08 -3.05 2.42
CA SER A 148 6.02 -2.65 1.01
C SER A 148 5.88 -1.14 0.91
N THR A 149 6.30 -0.57 -0.20
CA THR A 149 6.15 0.87 -0.44
C THR A 149 5.77 1.10 -1.90
N PHE A 150 4.77 1.91 -2.08
CA PHE A 150 4.26 2.32 -3.38
C PHE A 150 4.39 3.82 -3.51
N VAL A 151 4.79 4.26 -4.69
CA VAL A 151 4.70 5.67 -5.06
C VAL A 151 3.64 5.78 -6.13
N ILE A 152 2.65 6.62 -5.87
CA ILE A 152 1.50 6.87 -6.73
C ILE A 152 1.68 8.28 -7.28
N ASP A 153 1.48 8.45 -8.56
CA ASP A 153 1.60 9.75 -9.24
C ASP A 153 0.32 10.60 -9.09
N GLU A 154 0.33 11.79 -9.65
CA GLU A 154 -0.77 12.76 -9.59
C GLU A 154 -2.04 12.26 -10.31
N GLN A 155 -1.93 11.25 -11.15
CA GLN A 155 -3.02 10.59 -11.89
C GLN A 155 -3.58 9.37 -11.17
N GLY A 156 -3.01 9.00 -10.01
CA GLY A 156 -3.43 7.82 -9.26
C GLY A 156 -2.83 6.52 -9.80
N VAL A 157 -1.76 6.59 -10.59
CA VAL A 157 -1.07 5.42 -11.15
C VAL A 157 0.18 5.11 -10.34
N ILE A 158 0.45 3.83 -10.09
CA ILE A 158 1.65 3.39 -9.39
C ILE A 158 2.87 3.64 -10.27
N SER A 159 3.78 4.49 -9.81
CA SER A 159 5.07 4.75 -10.46
C SER A 159 6.20 3.89 -9.91
N VAL A 160 6.11 3.49 -8.63
CA VAL A 160 7.08 2.60 -7.99
C VAL A 160 6.32 1.61 -7.11
N ALA A 161 6.67 0.32 -7.20
CA ALA A 161 6.18 -0.73 -6.32
C ALA A 161 7.37 -1.52 -5.74
N GLN A 162 7.56 -1.48 -4.44
CA GLN A 162 8.64 -2.17 -3.74
C GLN A 162 8.07 -3.07 -2.65
N TYR A 163 8.37 -4.36 -2.74
CA TYR A 163 7.98 -5.37 -1.75
C TYR A 163 9.18 -5.87 -0.95
N ASN A 164 8.95 -6.43 0.23
CA ASN A 164 9.99 -6.95 1.13
C ASN A 164 11.07 -5.91 1.46
N VAL A 165 10.67 -4.68 1.68
CA VAL A 165 11.56 -3.56 1.95
C VAL A 165 12.25 -3.73 3.31
N ARG A 166 13.55 -3.43 3.38
CA ARG A 166 14.27 -3.34 4.64
C ARG A 166 14.07 -1.97 5.26
N ALA A 167 13.65 -1.90 6.53
CA ALA A 167 13.39 -0.64 7.21
C ALA A 167 14.61 0.29 7.27
N THR A 168 15.79 -0.28 7.53
CA THR A 168 17.04 0.51 7.63
C THR A 168 17.50 0.96 6.25
N GLY A 169 17.66 2.27 6.08
CA GLY A 169 18.12 2.88 4.83
C GLY A 169 17.09 2.92 3.70
N HIS A 170 15.84 2.52 3.99
CA HIS A 170 14.77 2.50 3.01
C HIS A 170 14.48 3.88 2.42
N VAL A 171 14.24 4.88 3.26
CA VAL A 171 13.89 6.23 2.82
C VAL A 171 15.01 6.84 1.97
N ALA A 172 16.27 6.66 2.37
CA ALA A 172 17.41 7.13 1.59
C ALA A 172 17.51 6.42 0.22
N LYS A 173 17.21 5.11 0.18
CA LYS A 173 17.14 4.37 -1.10
C LYS A 173 15.99 4.88 -1.97
N LEU A 174 14.80 5.04 -1.39
CA LEU A 174 13.62 5.52 -2.10
C LEU A 174 13.87 6.91 -2.71
N ARG A 175 14.49 7.83 -1.96
CA ARG A 175 14.84 9.17 -2.44
C ARG A 175 15.78 9.12 -3.65
N ARG A 176 16.78 8.22 -3.65
CA ARG A 176 17.67 8.01 -4.81
C ARG A 176 16.92 7.41 -6.01
N ASP A 177 16.04 6.43 -5.76
CA ASP A 177 15.24 5.78 -6.80
C ASP A 177 14.28 6.80 -7.47
N LEU A 178 13.79 7.78 -6.71
CA LEU A 178 12.97 8.90 -7.17
C LEU A 178 13.79 10.05 -7.81
N GLY A 179 15.12 9.95 -7.83
CA GLY A 179 15.99 11.00 -8.37
C GLY A 179 16.05 12.28 -7.53
N ILE A 180 15.64 12.22 -6.26
CA ILE A 180 15.67 13.35 -5.32
C ILE A 180 17.09 13.59 -4.83
N ASP A 181 17.80 12.52 -4.50
CA ASP A 181 19.19 12.57 -4.06
C ASP A 181 20.10 12.04 -5.19
N PRO A 182 21.33 12.58 -5.35
CA PRO A 182 22.29 12.05 -6.31
C PRO A 182 22.62 10.58 -6.00
N LYS A 183 22.87 9.81 -7.07
CA LYS A 183 23.29 8.41 -6.97
C LYS A 183 24.68 8.26 -6.42
#